data_64d4d0ef819ce608f150188b21ef05da
#
_entry.id   64d4d0ef819ce608f150188b21ef05da
#
_cell.length_a   1.000
_cell.length_b   1.000
_cell.length_c   1.000
_cell.angle_alpha   90.00
_cell.angle_beta   90.00
_cell.angle_gamma   90.00
#
_symmetry.space_group_name_H-M   'P 1'
#
loop_
_entity.id
_entity.type
_entity.pdbx_description
1 polymer ?
#
loop_
_entity_poly.entity_id
_entity_poly.type
_entity_poly.pdbx_seq_one_letter_code
_entity_poly.pdbx_strand_id
1 'polypeptide(L)'
;MLSGYSHGEFVYLSYSGNEKIERILINKGDNVAAGQELVKIESFDAQNIFLRAEEKLSAESALLRNLESGERPEELDIIRSQIKKAQSAESQVKRQLGRYRNLYANHAISLAEWEDIRDELTQKGAQVEELINQLKARQLPARQDEISKQRSMVAAAKLERDKALWDVQQTTIVSPVNAKVFDIIYRAGERPSAGKPIISLLPPENIKVRFFIPEAKLGKFQIGSKVKLICDGCAEPIAGVINYISPEAEFTPPVIYSTKRREKLIFMAEAIPALQQAGRMKIGQPFDVEIIGDE
;
A
#
# COMPACT_ATOMS: atom_id res chain seq x y z
N MET A 1 -34.64 23.64 30.75
CA MET A 1 -34.48 23.18 29.36
C MET A 1 -33.57 24.13 28.62
N LEU A 2 -32.70 23.64 27.78
CA LEU A 2 -31.85 24.37 26.85
C LEU A 2 -32.18 23.90 25.46
N SER A 3 -32.28 24.81 24.49
CA SER A 3 -32.63 24.46 23.12
C SER A 3 -31.36 24.18 22.30
N GLY A 4 -31.45 23.16 21.48
CA GLY A 4 -30.38 22.73 20.61
C GLY A 4 -30.90 22.02 19.36
N TYR A 5 -29.99 21.43 18.59
CA TYR A 5 -30.32 20.67 17.40
C TYR A 5 -29.31 19.57 17.17
N SER A 6 -29.74 18.52 16.50
CA SER A 6 -28.81 17.46 16.06
C SER A 6 -27.87 17.95 14.97
N HIS A 7 -26.61 17.67 15.14
CA HIS A 7 -25.51 17.99 14.19
C HIS A 7 -24.78 16.72 13.82
N GLY A 8 -24.28 16.63 12.59
CA GLY A 8 -23.52 15.49 12.10
C GLY A 8 -22.16 15.90 11.56
N GLU A 9 -21.14 15.15 11.92
CA GLU A 9 -19.80 15.27 11.33
C GLU A 9 -19.67 14.24 10.21
N PHE A 10 -19.66 14.73 8.97
CA PHE A 10 -19.66 13.87 7.79
C PHE A 10 -18.26 13.37 7.44
N VAL A 11 -18.19 12.13 6.98
CA VAL A 11 -16.99 11.58 6.33
C VAL A 11 -17.17 11.75 4.83
N TYR A 12 -16.28 12.53 4.23
CA TYR A 12 -16.29 12.80 2.81
C TYR A 12 -15.33 11.89 2.08
N LEU A 13 -15.83 11.13 1.11
CA LEU A 13 -15.03 10.25 0.28
C LEU A 13 -14.77 10.93 -1.04
N SER A 14 -13.49 11.01 -1.41
CA SER A 14 -13.01 11.62 -2.65
C SER A 14 -12.10 10.66 -3.39
N TYR A 15 -11.83 10.97 -4.65
CA TYR A 15 -10.85 10.30 -5.48
C TYR A 15 -9.71 11.27 -5.82
N SER A 16 -8.48 10.76 -5.88
CA SER A 16 -7.29 11.57 -6.11
C SER A 16 -7.03 11.93 -7.58
N GLY A 17 -7.68 11.24 -8.52
CA GLY A 17 -7.59 11.47 -9.96
C GLY A 17 -8.79 12.23 -10.54
N ASN A 18 -8.84 12.32 -11.87
CA ASN A 18 -9.90 13.00 -12.63
C ASN A 18 -10.67 12.04 -13.57
N GLU A 19 -10.55 10.72 -13.34
CA GLU A 19 -11.17 9.71 -14.18
C GLU A 19 -12.69 9.73 -13.99
N LYS A 20 -13.38 9.17 -14.96
CA LYS A 20 -14.84 9.12 -14.99
C LYS A 20 -15.38 8.13 -13.95
N ILE A 21 -16.48 8.49 -13.27
CA ILE A 21 -17.24 7.55 -12.47
C ILE A 21 -17.89 6.52 -13.40
N GLU A 22 -17.47 5.26 -13.28
CA GLU A 22 -18.05 4.17 -14.06
C GLU A 22 -19.42 3.78 -13.52
N ARG A 23 -19.50 3.48 -12.22
CA ARG A 23 -20.73 3.05 -11.53
C ARG A 23 -20.77 3.51 -10.09
N ILE A 24 -21.98 3.78 -9.62
CA ILE A 24 -22.29 3.99 -8.19
C ILE A 24 -23.14 2.80 -7.73
N LEU A 25 -22.70 2.13 -6.67
CA LEU A 25 -23.26 0.86 -6.20
C LEU A 25 -24.26 1.03 -5.05
N ILE A 26 -24.50 2.26 -4.63
CA ILE A 26 -25.33 2.62 -3.48
C ILE A 26 -26.31 3.72 -3.84
N ASN A 27 -27.33 3.87 -2.98
CA ASN A 27 -28.29 4.97 -3.05
C ASN A 27 -28.21 5.86 -1.81
N LYS A 28 -28.69 7.09 -1.95
CA LYS A 28 -28.85 8.01 -0.84
C LYS A 28 -29.80 7.41 0.23
N GLY A 29 -29.36 7.37 1.46
CA GLY A 29 -30.08 6.78 2.58
C GLY A 29 -29.75 5.33 2.91
N ASP A 30 -28.97 4.64 2.07
CA ASP A 30 -28.52 3.27 2.36
C ASP A 30 -27.59 3.22 3.57
N ASN A 31 -27.61 2.09 4.28
CA ASN A 31 -26.61 1.80 5.30
C ASN A 31 -25.49 0.98 4.68
N VAL A 32 -24.26 1.38 4.92
CA VAL A 32 -23.05 0.76 4.39
C VAL A 32 -22.15 0.27 5.51
N ALA A 33 -21.48 -0.85 5.28
CA ALA A 33 -20.50 -1.41 6.20
C ALA A 33 -19.08 -0.95 5.84
N ALA A 34 -18.20 -0.94 6.83
CA ALA A 34 -16.76 -0.72 6.60
C ALA A 34 -16.22 -1.75 5.58
N GLY A 35 -15.45 -1.30 4.59
CA GLY A 35 -14.92 -2.11 3.49
C GLY A 35 -15.89 -2.37 2.33
N GLN A 36 -17.16 -1.95 2.42
CA GLN A 36 -18.12 -2.09 1.34
C GLN A 36 -17.76 -1.19 0.15
N GLU A 37 -17.78 -1.73 -1.06
CA GLU A 37 -17.59 -0.95 -2.30
C GLU A 37 -18.78 -0.01 -2.54
N LEU A 38 -18.48 1.25 -2.81
CA LEU A 38 -19.48 2.31 -2.99
C LEU A 38 -19.49 2.87 -4.41
N VAL A 39 -18.32 3.11 -4.98
CA VAL A 39 -18.16 3.69 -6.32
C VAL A 39 -17.04 2.99 -7.05
N LYS A 40 -17.24 2.74 -8.34
CA LYS A 40 -16.19 2.31 -9.28
C LYS A 40 -15.84 3.45 -10.22
N ILE A 41 -14.58 3.80 -10.23
CA ILE A 41 -13.97 4.77 -11.13
C ILE A 41 -13.37 4.02 -12.33
N GLU A 42 -13.37 4.64 -13.49
CA GLU A 42 -12.74 4.11 -14.71
C GLU A 42 -11.26 3.77 -14.43
N SER A 43 -10.90 2.49 -14.59
CA SER A 43 -9.61 1.97 -14.17
C SER A 43 -8.69 1.58 -15.35
N PHE A 44 -9.08 1.86 -16.59
CA PHE A 44 -8.36 1.40 -17.78
C PHE A 44 -6.89 1.84 -17.79
N ASP A 45 -6.62 3.11 -17.55
CA ASP A 45 -5.25 3.63 -17.55
C ASP A 45 -4.43 3.08 -16.37
N ALA A 46 -5.01 3.02 -15.17
CA ALA A 46 -4.36 2.45 -14.00
C ALA A 46 -4.01 0.97 -14.19
N GLN A 47 -4.92 0.18 -14.79
CA GLN A 47 -4.68 -1.23 -15.11
C GLN A 47 -3.55 -1.40 -16.13
N ASN A 48 -3.51 -0.58 -17.19
CA ASN A 48 -2.45 -0.62 -18.20
C ASN A 48 -1.08 -0.25 -17.60
N ILE A 49 -1.04 0.70 -16.67
CA ILE A 49 0.19 1.08 -15.95
C ILE A 49 0.65 -0.09 -15.08
N PHE A 50 -0.27 -0.73 -14.36
CA PHE A 50 0.04 -1.89 -13.53
C PHE A 50 0.59 -3.05 -14.37
N LEU A 51 -0.06 -3.43 -15.46
CA LEU A 51 0.41 -4.50 -16.34
C LEU A 51 1.80 -4.22 -16.91
N ARG A 52 2.08 -2.99 -17.33
CA ARG A 52 3.42 -2.60 -17.80
C ARG A 52 4.48 -2.71 -16.70
N ALA A 53 4.15 -2.31 -15.48
CA ALA A 53 5.06 -2.42 -14.35
C ALA A 53 5.31 -3.89 -13.94
N GLU A 54 4.29 -4.76 -14.06
CA GLU A 54 4.41 -6.20 -13.83
C GLU A 54 5.33 -6.86 -14.85
N GLU A 55 5.18 -6.56 -16.15
CA GLU A 55 6.07 -7.04 -17.21
C GLU A 55 7.52 -6.56 -17.01
N LYS A 56 7.71 -5.31 -16.62
CA LYS A 56 9.03 -4.77 -16.30
C LYS A 56 9.68 -5.54 -15.14
N LEU A 57 8.94 -5.78 -14.05
CA LEU A 57 9.44 -6.58 -12.92
C LEU A 57 9.80 -8.01 -13.36
N SER A 58 9.00 -8.62 -14.21
CA SER A 58 9.26 -9.94 -14.77
C SER A 58 10.56 -9.97 -15.58
N ALA A 59 10.77 -8.98 -16.45
CA ALA A 59 11.97 -8.85 -17.27
C ALA A 59 13.24 -8.67 -16.42
N GLU A 60 13.22 -7.74 -15.46
CA GLU A 60 14.35 -7.50 -14.55
C GLU A 60 14.67 -8.73 -13.69
N SER A 61 13.63 -9.44 -13.24
CA SER A 61 13.80 -10.68 -12.47
C SER A 61 14.38 -11.82 -13.31
N ALA A 62 14.02 -11.91 -14.58
CA ALA A 62 14.60 -12.89 -15.51
C ALA A 62 16.08 -12.60 -15.76
N LEU A 63 16.45 -11.32 -15.92
CA LEU A 63 17.84 -10.91 -16.08
C LEU A 63 18.66 -11.23 -14.83
N LEU A 64 18.12 -10.99 -13.63
CA LEU A 64 18.77 -11.34 -12.37
C LEU A 64 19.04 -12.86 -12.30
N ARG A 65 18.05 -13.69 -12.60
CA ARG A 65 18.24 -15.15 -12.63
C ARG A 65 19.33 -15.58 -13.61
N ASN A 66 19.40 -14.94 -14.78
CA ASN A 66 20.43 -15.22 -15.76
C ASN A 66 21.83 -14.86 -15.24
N LEU A 67 21.99 -13.72 -14.56
CA LEU A 67 23.26 -13.29 -13.97
C LEU A 67 23.69 -14.20 -12.80
N GLU A 68 22.75 -14.74 -12.03
CA GLU A 68 23.01 -15.62 -10.89
C GLU A 68 23.31 -17.08 -11.30
N SER A 69 22.85 -17.54 -12.46
CA SER A 69 22.97 -18.94 -12.88
C SER A 69 24.29 -19.31 -13.55
N GLY A 70 25.11 -18.33 -14.00
CA GLY A 70 26.25 -18.60 -14.83
C GLY A 70 25.86 -19.10 -16.24
N GLU A 71 26.79 -19.75 -16.96
CA GLU A 71 26.52 -20.27 -18.30
C GLU A 71 25.61 -21.51 -18.29
N ARG A 72 24.95 -21.75 -19.43
CA ARG A 72 24.01 -22.88 -19.58
C ARG A 72 24.77 -24.23 -19.50
N PRO A 73 24.12 -25.27 -18.94
CA PRO A 73 24.71 -26.60 -18.82
C PRO A 73 25.26 -27.14 -20.12
N GLU A 74 24.58 -26.90 -21.25
CA GLU A 74 24.98 -27.37 -22.59
C GLU A 74 26.29 -26.71 -23.06
N GLU A 75 26.49 -25.42 -22.75
CA GLU A 75 27.73 -24.70 -23.08
C GLU A 75 28.90 -25.20 -22.24
N LEU A 76 28.66 -25.52 -20.96
CA LEU A 76 29.63 -26.12 -20.06
C LEU A 76 30.00 -27.56 -20.53
N ASP A 77 29.07 -28.33 -21.09
CA ASP A 77 29.30 -29.68 -21.57
C ASP A 77 30.20 -29.70 -22.81
N ILE A 78 30.17 -28.65 -23.64
CA ILE A 78 31.14 -28.48 -24.74
C ILE A 78 32.55 -28.39 -24.16
N ILE A 79 32.79 -27.57 -23.15
CA ILE A 79 34.10 -27.40 -22.52
C ILE A 79 34.52 -28.70 -21.81
N ARG A 80 33.64 -29.41 -21.14
CA ARG A 80 33.89 -30.70 -20.51
C ARG A 80 34.36 -31.74 -21.55
N SER A 81 33.76 -31.74 -22.73
CA SER A 81 34.13 -32.60 -23.82
C SER A 81 35.53 -32.27 -24.36
N GLN A 82 35.87 -30.98 -24.45
CA GLN A 82 37.21 -30.53 -24.84
C GLN A 82 38.27 -30.96 -23.81
N ILE A 83 37.96 -30.84 -22.50
CA ILE A 83 38.85 -31.30 -21.42
C ILE A 83 39.09 -32.81 -21.57
N LYS A 84 38.07 -33.62 -21.78
CA LYS A 84 38.20 -35.07 -21.96
C LYS A 84 39.07 -35.42 -23.15
N LYS A 85 38.95 -34.68 -24.26
CA LYS A 85 39.81 -34.84 -25.44
C LYS A 85 41.29 -34.50 -25.14
N ALA A 86 41.53 -33.36 -24.46
CA ALA A 86 42.84 -32.93 -24.07
C ALA A 86 43.51 -33.92 -23.06
N GLN A 87 42.79 -34.41 -22.08
CA GLN A 87 43.25 -35.44 -21.12
C GLN A 87 43.61 -36.75 -21.82
N SER A 88 42.85 -37.14 -22.85
CA SER A 88 43.17 -38.31 -23.64
C SER A 88 44.49 -38.15 -24.39
N ALA A 89 44.74 -36.96 -24.96
CA ALA A 89 46.01 -36.63 -25.66
C ALA A 89 47.19 -36.61 -24.66
N GLU A 90 47.02 -35.95 -23.51
CA GLU A 90 48.02 -35.96 -22.43
C GLU A 90 48.37 -37.38 -21.98
N SER A 91 47.37 -38.23 -21.75
CA SER A 91 47.55 -39.63 -21.37
C SER A 91 48.30 -40.45 -22.41
N GLN A 92 48.09 -40.13 -23.71
CA GLN A 92 48.84 -40.78 -24.80
C GLN A 92 50.34 -40.42 -24.74
N VAL A 93 50.68 -39.14 -24.62
CA VAL A 93 52.07 -38.66 -24.51
C VAL A 93 52.70 -39.18 -23.22
N LYS A 94 51.99 -39.23 -22.12
CA LYS A 94 52.45 -39.80 -20.84
C LYS A 94 52.86 -41.28 -20.99
N ARG A 95 52.05 -42.10 -21.68
CA ARG A 95 52.44 -43.50 -21.99
C ARG A 95 53.66 -43.58 -22.94
N GLN A 96 53.80 -42.66 -23.91
CA GLN A 96 54.91 -42.57 -24.77
C GLN A 96 56.17 -42.18 -23.99
N LEU A 97 56.12 -41.21 -23.11
CA LEU A 97 57.23 -40.80 -22.23
C LEU A 97 57.75 -42.03 -21.42
N GLY A 98 56.80 -42.84 -20.85
CA GLY A 98 57.13 -44.04 -20.10
C GLY A 98 57.97 -45.05 -20.97
N ARG A 99 57.62 -45.22 -22.27
CA ARG A 99 58.41 -46.04 -23.20
C ARG A 99 59.77 -45.42 -23.53
N TYR A 100 59.83 -44.12 -23.82
CA TYR A 100 61.02 -43.38 -24.12
C TYR A 100 62.03 -43.34 -22.96
N ARG A 101 61.50 -43.27 -21.69
CA ARG A 101 62.33 -43.37 -20.48
C ARG A 101 63.15 -44.67 -20.45
N ASN A 102 62.54 -45.80 -20.83
CA ASN A 102 63.23 -47.09 -20.85
C ASN A 102 64.28 -47.18 -22.04
N LEU A 103 63.91 -46.60 -23.20
CA LEU A 103 64.80 -46.55 -24.34
C LEU A 103 66.04 -45.65 -24.10
N TYR A 104 65.82 -44.51 -23.43
CA TYR A 104 66.93 -43.62 -23.04
C TYR A 104 67.83 -44.27 -22.00
N ALA A 105 67.27 -44.95 -20.97
CA ALA A 105 68.08 -45.70 -20.00
C ALA A 105 68.91 -46.80 -20.61
N ASN A 106 68.51 -47.37 -21.77
CA ASN A 106 69.26 -48.39 -22.54
C ASN A 106 70.11 -47.78 -23.69
N HIS A 107 70.30 -46.44 -23.70
CA HIS A 107 71.08 -45.75 -24.76
C HIS A 107 70.55 -45.94 -26.19
N ALA A 108 69.20 -46.25 -26.33
CA ALA A 108 68.58 -46.49 -27.63
C ALA A 108 68.01 -45.25 -28.30
N ILE A 109 67.98 -44.12 -27.60
CA ILE A 109 67.57 -42.79 -28.09
C ILE A 109 68.47 -41.70 -27.52
N SER A 110 68.46 -40.51 -28.16
CA SER A 110 69.22 -39.36 -27.71
C SER A 110 68.56 -38.63 -26.54
N LEU A 111 69.32 -37.80 -25.81
CA LEU A 111 68.80 -36.92 -24.76
C LEU A 111 67.78 -35.95 -25.35
N ALA A 112 68.03 -35.39 -26.53
CA ALA A 112 67.12 -34.46 -27.17
C ALA A 112 65.74 -35.08 -27.44
N GLU A 113 65.68 -36.30 -27.98
CA GLU A 113 64.43 -37.02 -28.24
C GLU A 113 63.64 -37.31 -26.91
N TRP A 114 64.33 -37.57 -25.81
CA TRP A 114 63.68 -37.74 -24.51
C TRP A 114 63.15 -36.42 -23.92
N GLU A 115 63.94 -35.33 -24.08
CA GLU A 115 63.54 -34.00 -23.65
C GLU A 115 62.34 -33.49 -24.47
N ASP A 116 62.29 -33.70 -25.78
CA ASP A 116 61.17 -33.33 -26.64
C ASP A 116 59.88 -33.94 -26.21
N ILE A 117 59.85 -35.24 -25.89
CA ILE A 117 58.61 -35.91 -25.38
C ILE A 117 58.24 -35.43 -24.00
N ARG A 118 59.22 -35.11 -23.15
CA ARG A 118 58.94 -34.52 -21.83
C ARG A 118 58.32 -33.13 -21.96
N ASP A 119 58.80 -32.32 -22.84
CA ASP A 119 58.31 -30.98 -23.12
C ASP A 119 56.93 -31.03 -23.78
N GLU A 120 56.71 -32.01 -24.70
CA GLU A 120 55.34 -32.25 -25.24
C GLU A 120 54.35 -32.64 -24.13
N LEU A 121 54.72 -33.47 -23.16
CA LEU A 121 53.87 -33.81 -22.03
C LEU A 121 53.53 -32.55 -21.22
N THR A 122 54.51 -31.70 -20.96
CA THR A 122 54.30 -30.43 -20.23
C THR A 122 53.33 -29.52 -20.97
N GLN A 123 53.47 -29.40 -22.29
CA GLN A 123 52.53 -28.62 -23.11
C GLN A 123 51.10 -29.18 -23.06
N LYS A 124 50.93 -30.52 -23.16
CA LYS A 124 49.62 -31.15 -23.09
C LYS A 124 48.98 -30.99 -21.71
N GLY A 125 49.78 -31.08 -20.64
CA GLY A 125 49.31 -30.80 -19.26
C GLY A 125 48.86 -29.36 -19.10
N ALA A 126 49.63 -28.38 -19.60
CA ALA A 126 49.22 -26.97 -19.56
C ALA A 126 47.89 -26.70 -20.32
N GLN A 127 47.70 -27.38 -21.47
CA GLN A 127 46.46 -27.29 -22.25
C GLN A 127 45.24 -27.84 -21.46
N VAL A 128 45.39 -28.94 -20.72
CA VAL A 128 44.33 -29.49 -19.84
C VAL A 128 44.04 -28.50 -18.74
N GLU A 129 45.05 -27.92 -18.09
CA GLU A 129 44.87 -26.96 -17.00
C GLU A 129 44.16 -25.67 -17.48
N GLU A 130 44.52 -25.17 -18.65
CA GLU A 130 43.89 -24.03 -19.29
C GLU A 130 42.39 -24.27 -19.46
N LEU A 131 41.99 -25.40 -20.05
CA LEU A 131 40.58 -25.75 -20.25
C LEU A 131 39.81 -25.94 -18.92
N ILE A 132 40.46 -26.50 -17.89
CA ILE A 132 39.88 -26.63 -16.56
C ILE A 132 39.64 -25.24 -15.94
N ASN A 133 40.61 -24.34 -16.09
CA ASN A 133 40.44 -22.97 -15.57
C ASN A 133 39.40 -22.20 -16.37
N GLN A 134 39.28 -22.42 -17.67
CA GLN A 134 38.20 -21.87 -18.50
C GLN A 134 36.82 -22.38 -18.03
N LEU A 135 36.67 -23.70 -17.75
CA LEU A 135 35.46 -24.26 -17.25
C LEU A 135 35.06 -23.63 -15.89
N LYS A 136 36.02 -23.49 -14.96
CA LYS A 136 35.79 -22.84 -13.66
C LYS A 136 35.33 -21.40 -13.83
N ALA A 137 35.96 -20.63 -14.71
CA ALA A 137 35.62 -19.25 -14.97
C ALA A 137 34.18 -19.10 -15.52
N ARG A 138 33.79 -20.03 -16.42
CA ARG A 138 32.45 -20.05 -17.04
C ARG A 138 31.33 -20.54 -16.09
N GLN A 139 31.68 -21.29 -15.06
CA GLN A 139 30.75 -21.74 -14.03
C GLN A 139 30.45 -20.66 -13.01
N LEU A 140 31.23 -19.60 -12.93
CA LEU A 140 31.02 -18.53 -11.99
C LEU A 140 29.78 -17.69 -12.42
N PRO A 141 28.96 -17.28 -11.48
CA PRO A 141 27.94 -16.26 -11.73
C PRO A 141 28.60 -14.94 -12.15
N ALA A 142 27.80 -14.02 -12.64
CA ALA A 142 28.28 -12.66 -12.91
C ALA A 142 28.96 -12.03 -11.68
N ARG A 143 29.71 -10.96 -11.87
CA ARG A 143 30.39 -10.26 -10.78
C ARG A 143 29.39 -9.81 -9.72
N GLN A 144 29.77 -9.89 -8.45
CA GLN A 144 28.90 -9.56 -7.33
C GLN A 144 28.30 -8.15 -7.43
N ASP A 145 29.06 -7.19 -7.92
CA ASP A 145 28.58 -5.82 -8.12
C ASP A 145 27.49 -5.75 -9.20
N GLU A 146 27.60 -6.56 -10.23
CA GLU A 146 26.63 -6.64 -11.33
C GLU A 146 25.32 -7.28 -10.85
N ILE A 147 25.43 -8.38 -10.09
CA ILE A 147 24.28 -9.00 -9.43
C ILE A 147 23.62 -8.04 -8.43
N SER A 148 24.42 -7.32 -7.64
CA SER A 148 23.92 -6.35 -6.68
C SER A 148 23.18 -5.19 -7.34
N LYS A 149 23.74 -4.68 -8.45
CA LYS A 149 23.07 -3.67 -9.30
C LYS A 149 21.73 -4.19 -9.80
N GLN A 150 21.70 -5.40 -10.35
CA GLN A 150 20.48 -5.99 -10.90
C GLN A 150 19.43 -6.26 -9.81
N ARG A 151 19.84 -6.69 -8.61
CA ARG A 151 18.92 -6.80 -7.46
C ARG A 151 18.28 -5.47 -7.10
N SER A 152 19.04 -4.38 -7.17
CA SER A 152 18.49 -3.04 -6.94
C SER A 152 17.48 -2.64 -8.03
N MET A 153 17.71 -3.03 -9.29
CA MET A 153 16.76 -2.80 -10.38
C MET A 153 15.46 -3.60 -10.18
N VAL A 154 15.56 -4.87 -9.77
CA VAL A 154 14.39 -5.69 -9.41
C VAL A 154 13.61 -5.06 -8.26
N ALA A 155 14.30 -4.59 -7.22
CA ALA A 155 13.67 -3.92 -6.08
C ALA A 155 12.94 -2.63 -6.51
N ALA A 156 13.55 -1.81 -7.38
CA ALA A 156 12.93 -0.61 -7.93
C ALA A 156 11.69 -0.94 -8.77
N ALA A 157 11.79 -1.93 -9.67
CA ALA A 157 10.66 -2.38 -10.49
C ALA A 157 9.51 -2.94 -9.64
N LYS A 158 9.82 -3.62 -8.53
CA LYS A 158 8.82 -4.10 -7.57
C LYS A 158 8.06 -2.94 -6.92
N LEU A 159 8.76 -1.91 -6.45
CA LEU A 159 8.12 -0.73 -5.87
C LEU A 159 7.23 0.00 -6.89
N GLU A 160 7.67 0.09 -8.14
CA GLU A 160 6.88 0.67 -9.22
C GLU A 160 5.60 -0.13 -9.49
N ARG A 161 5.68 -1.46 -9.51
CA ARG A 161 4.54 -2.35 -9.65
C ARG A 161 3.58 -2.26 -8.45
N ASP A 162 4.12 -2.23 -7.23
CA ASP A 162 3.31 -2.14 -6.01
C ASP A 162 2.55 -0.81 -5.95
N LYS A 163 3.20 0.29 -6.36
CA LYS A 163 2.52 1.59 -6.50
C LYS A 163 1.40 1.53 -7.53
N ALA A 164 1.66 0.98 -8.71
CA ALA A 164 0.65 0.87 -9.76
C ALA A 164 -0.54 -0.02 -9.32
N LEU A 165 -0.29 -1.09 -8.56
CA LEU A 165 -1.35 -1.91 -7.97
C LEU A 165 -2.19 -1.11 -6.98
N TRP A 166 -1.55 -0.31 -6.13
CA TRP A 166 -2.25 0.57 -5.20
C TRP A 166 -3.13 1.58 -5.96
N ASP A 167 -2.62 2.18 -7.04
CA ASP A 167 -3.39 3.11 -7.88
C ASP A 167 -4.64 2.43 -8.48
N VAL A 168 -4.53 1.16 -8.93
CA VAL A 168 -5.69 0.36 -9.36
C VAL A 168 -6.69 0.14 -8.22
N GLN A 169 -6.22 -0.17 -7.01
CA GLN A 169 -7.11 -0.36 -5.87
C GLN A 169 -7.87 0.92 -5.51
N GLN A 170 -7.23 2.09 -5.65
CA GLN A 170 -7.86 3.38 -5.39
C GLN A 170 -9.00 3.72 -6.37
N THR A 171 -9.10 3.06 -7.52
CA THR A 171 -10.22 3.24 -8.45
C THR A 171 -11.55 2.67 -7.92
N THR A 172 -11.52 1.89 -6.85
CA THR A 172 -12.70 1.44 -6.12
C THR A 172 -12.79 2.17 -4.78
N ILE A 173 -13.76 3.05 -4.64
CA ILE A 173 -13.99 3.78 -3.38
C ILE A 173 -14.80 2.86 -2.46
N VAL A 174 -14.22 2.57 -1.29
CA VAL A 174 -14.85 1.76 -0.23
C VAL A 174 -15.19 2.61 0.98
N SER A 175 -16.17 2.19 1.77
CA SER A 175 -16.47 2.84 3.03
C SER A 175 -15.40 2.55 4.09
N PRO A 176 -14.80 3.55 4.74
CA PRO A 176 -13.85 3.31 5.83
C PRO A 176 -14.54 2.92 7.15
N VAL A 177 -15.85 3.18 7.29
CA VAL A 177 -16.62 3.02 8.53
C VAL A 177 -18.02 2.51 8.24
N ASN A 178 -18.71 2.01 9.28
CA ASN A 178 -20.13 1.74 9.19
C ASN A 178 -20.89 3.08 9.23
N ALA A 179 -21.67 3.38 8.22
CA ALA A 179 -22.32 4.69 8.11
C ALA A 179 -23.60 4.64 7.29
N LYS A 180 -24.36 5.71 7.35
CA LYS A 180 -25.47 5.97 6.45
C LYS A 180 -24.99 6.88 5.31
N VAL A 181 -25.34 6.55 4.08
CA VAL A 181 -25.09 7.43 2.91
C VAL A 181 -25.97 8.68 3.06
N PHE A 182 -25.32 9.81 3.33
CA PHE A 182 -26.05 11.07 3.48
C PHE A 182 -26.33 11.71 2.13
N ASP A 183 -25.30 11.82 1.28
CA ASP A 183 -25.45 12.38 -0.07
C ASP A 183 -24.50 11.75 -1.06
N ILE A 184 -24.91 11.78 -2.35
CA ILE A 184 -24.12 11.39 -3.52
C ILE A 184 -24.05 12.61 -4.41
N ILE A 185 -22.87 13.24 -4.46
CA ILE A 185 -22.65 14.56 -5.05
C ILE A 185 -22.53 14.47 -6.58
N TYR A 186 -21.89 13.41 -7.09
CA TYR A 186 -21.70 13.15 -8.51
C TYR A 186 -22.48 11.93 -8.98
N ARG A 187 -22.64 11.78 -10.30
CA ARG A 187 -23.37 10.68 -10.90
C ARG A 187 -22.46 9.84 -11.81
N ALA A 188 -22.89 8.62 -12.11
CA ALA A 188 -22.20 7.79 -13.10
C ALA A 188 -22.08 8.52 -14.44
N GLY A 189 -20.89 8.48 -15.03
CA GLY A 189 -20.55 9.21 -16.26
C GLY A 189 -19.87 10.56 -16.02
N GLU A 190 -19.96 11.16 -14.85
CA GLU A 190 -19.31 12.43 -14.52
C GLU A 190 -17.83 12.25 -14.19
N ARG A 191 -17.05 13.32 -14.31
CA ARG A 191 -15.63 13.41 -13.98
C ARG A 191 -15.42 14.42 -12.84
N PRO A 192 -15.34 13.97 -11.58
CA PRO A 192 -15.03 14.86 -10.47
C PRO A 192 -13.59 15.36 -10.58
N SER A 193 -13.35 16.61 -10.19
CA SER A 193 -11.96 17.08 -10.04
C SER A 193 -11.27 16.36 -8.87
N ALA A 194 -9.96 16.14 -8.99
CA ALA A 194 -9.14 15.48 -7.97
C ALA A 194 -9.40 16.05 -6.56
N GLY A 195 -9.61 15.18 -5.59
CA GLY A 195 -9.85 15.53 -4.20
C GLY A 195 -11.22 16.11 -3.87
N LYS A 196 -12.11 16.29 -4.85
CA LYS A 196 -13.50 16.71 -4.56
C LYS A 196 -14.31 15.57 -3.97
N PRO A 197 -15.14 15.83 -2.94
CA PRO A 197 -16.02 14.82 -2.37
C PRO A 197 -16.98 14.25 -3.42
N ILE A 198 -17.09 12.93 -3.48
CA ILE A 198 -18.04 12.20 -4.34
C ILE A 198 -19.23 11.74 -3.52
N ILE A 199 -18.98 11.26 -2.32
CA ILE A 199 -19.99 10.76 -1.37
C ILE A 199 -19.75 11.40 -0.02
N SER A 200 -20.84 11.67 0.68
CA SER A 200 -20.84 12.04 2.09
C SER A 200 -21.51 10.95 2.90
N LEU A 201 -20.79 10.42 3.88
CA LEU A 201 -21.27 9.42 4.82
C LEU A 201 -21.50 10.05 6.18
N LEU A 202 -22.49 9.53 6.90
CA LEU A 202 -22.78 9.92 8.28
C LEU A 202 -22.72 8.69 9.18
N PRO A 203 -21.59 8.47 9.87
CA PRO A 203 -21.49 7.46 10.90
C PRO A 203 -22.42 7.79 12.09
N PRO A 204 -23.12 6.80 12.68
CA PRO A 204 -23.98 7.06 13.84
C PRO A 204 -23.24 7.67 15.03
N GLU A 205 -21.98 7.31 15.24
CA GLU A 205 -21.10 7.86 16.28
C GLU A 205 -20.75 9.33 16.10
N ASN A 206 -20.90 9.86 14.89
CA ASN A 206 -20.63 11.25 14.56
C ASN A 206 -21.87 12.15 14.68
N ILE A 207 -23.00 11.60 15.14
CA ILE A 207 -24.21 12.36 15.40
C ILE A 207 -24.15 12.89 16.83
N LYS A 208 -24.23 14.21 16.98
CA LYS A 208 -24.18 14.92 18.24
C LYS A 208 -25.40 15.84 18.37
N VAL A 209 -25.72 16.23 19.56
CA VAL A 209 -26.69 17.32 19.83
C VAL A 209 -25.91 18.54 20.26
N ARG A 210 -25.96 19.59 19.46
CA ARG A 210 -25.40 20.89 19.78
C ARG A 210 -26.45 21.76 20.43
N PHE A 211 -26.10 22.33 21.58
CA PHE A 211 -27.00 23.18 22.34
C PHE A 211 -26.26 24.34 22.99
N PHE A 212 -26.99 25.33 23.46
CA PHE A 212 -26.40 26.58 23.96
C PHE A 212 -26.71 26.80 25.43
N ILE A 213 -25.64 26.99 26.21
CA ILE A 213 -25.72 27.18 27.68
C ILE A 213 -25.56 28.67 27.96
N PRO A 214 -26.57 29.35 28.55
CA PRO A 214 -26.40 30.72 29.07
C PRO A 214 -25.32 30.76 30.15
N GLU A 215 -24.50 31.83 30.18
CA GLU A 215 -23.43 32.05 31.15
C GLU A 215 -23.87 31.76 32.60
N ALA A 216 -25.05 32.25 32.99
CA ALA A 216 -25.61 32.06 34.34
C ALA A 216 -25.84 30.60 34.74
N LYS A 217 -25.88 29.68 33.77
CA LYS A 217 -26.10 28.24 34.00
C LYS A 217 -24.83 27.40 33.75
N LEU A 218 -23.74 28.00 33.26
CA LEU A 218 -22.52 27.28 32.81
C LEU A 218 -21.96 26.40 33.95
N GLY A 219 -21.93 26.90 35.18
CA GLY A 219 -21.37 26.15 36.32
C GLY A 219 -22.09 24.84 36.68
N LYS A 220 -23.28 24.59 36.11
CA LYS A 220 -24.02 23.33 36.30
C LYS A 220 -23.71 22.28 35.28
N PHE A 221 -22.98 22.62 34.20
CA PHE A 221 -22.66 21.74 33.09
C PHE A 221 -21.14 21.48 33.05
N GLN A 222 -20.78 20.23 33.03
CA GLN A 222 -19.38 19.80 32.91
C GLN A 222 -19.25 18.73 31.81
N ILE A 223 -18.08 18.61 31.27
CA ILE A 223 -17.76 17.47 30.34
C ILE A 223 -17.95 16.18 31.15
N GLY A 224 -18.68 15.21 30.58
CA GLY A 224 -19.08 13.98 31.24
C GLY A 224 -20.47 14.02 31.92
N SER A 225 -21.09 15.20 32.07
CA SER A 225 -22.46 15.30 32.63
C SER A 225 -23.45 14.57 31.75
N LYS A 226 -24.33 13.81 32.37
CA LYS A 226 -25.43 13.12 31.70
C LYS A 226 -26.59 14.09 31.43
N VAL A 227 -27.15 14.01 30.24
CA VAL A 227 -28.25 14.85 29.78
C VAL A 227 -29.39 14.01 29.19
N LYS A 228 -30.61 14.52 29.31
CA LYS A 228 -31.76 14.04 28.57
C LYS A 228 -31.98 14.91 27.36
N LEU A 229 -32.04 14.29 26.19
CA LEU A 229 -32.35 14.93 24.93
C LEU A 229 -33.78 14.62 24.55
N ILE A 230 -34.61 15.64 24.53
CA ILE A 230 -36.06 15.54 24.31
C ILE A 230 -36.34 16.13 22.93
N CYS A 231 -37.08 15.44 22.10
CA CYS A 231 -37.53 15.95 20.80
C CYS A 231 -39.02 15.74 20.58
N ASP A 232 -39.65 16.64 19.83
CA ASP A 232 -41.03 16.50 19.38
C ASP A 232 -41.16 15.31 18.43
N GLY A 233 -41.80 14.24 18.83
CA GLY A 233 -41.92 13.01 18.04
C GLY A 233 -40.94 11.90 18.41
N CYS A 234 -40.13 12.08 19.44
CA CYS A 234 -39.42 11.00 20.10
C CYS A 234 -40.36 10.32 21.12
N ALA A 235 -40.45 8.97 21.03
CA ALA A 235 -41.30 8.23 21.98
C ALA A 235 -40.82 8.34 23.44
N GLU A 236 -39.47 8.41 23.60
CA GLU A 236 -38.81 8.53 24.90
C GLU A 236 -37.62 9.50 24.80
N PRO A 237 -37.23 10.18 25.89
CA PRO A 237 -36.05 11.00 25.94
C PRO A 237 -34.79 10.16 25.66
N ILE A 238 -33.89 10.71 24.88
CA ILE A 238 -32.63 10.07 24.52
C ILE A 238 -31.57 10.42 25.58
N ALA A 239 -30.90 9.43 26.14
CA ALA A 239 -29.80 9.67 27.05
C ALA A 239 -28.57 10.16 26.25
N GLY A 240 -27.88 11.18 26.74
CA GLY A 240 -26.67 11.72 26.18
C GLY A 240 -25.63 12.08 27.22
N VAL A 241 -24.41 12.27 26.80
CA VAL A 241 -23.29 12.69 27.64
C VAL A 241 -22.61 13.88 26.99
N ILE A 242 -22.36 14.94 27.74
CA ILE A 242 -21.64 16.12 27.27
C ILE A 242 -20.20 15.75 27.02
N ASN A 243 -19.75 15.91 25.77
CA ASN A 243 -18.37 15.62 25.36
C ASN A 243 -17.56 16.89 25.09
N TYR A 244 -18.21 18.02 24.87
CA TYR A 244 -17.54 19.28 24.58
C TYR A 244 -18.34 20.46 25.09
N ILE A 245 -17.63 21.46 25.60
CA ILE A 245 -18.17 22.81 25.93
C ILE A 245 -17.15 23.81 25.36
N SER A 246 -17.63 24.74 24.54
CA SER A 246 -16.77 25.75 23.91
C SER A 246 -16.11 26.61 24.99
N PRO A 247 -14.79 26.85 24.91
CA PRO A 247 -14.10 27.81 25.77
C PRO A 247 -14.41 29.27 25.40
N GLU A 248 -14.97 29.50 24.20
CA GLU A 248 -15.32 30.82 23.71
C GLU A 248 -16.85 31.04 23.80
N ALA A 249 -17.23 32.22 24.23
CA ALA A 249 -18.64 32.63 24.25
C ALA A 249 -19.07 33.04 22.84
N GLU A 250 -20.30 32.64 22.48
CA GLU A 250 -20.99 33.13 21.31
C GLU A 250 -22.00 34.19 21.68
N PHE A 251 -22.19 35.19 20.84
CA PHE A 251 -23.21 36.20 21.02
C PHE A 251 -24.50 35.77 20.30
N THR A 252 -25.61 35.80 20.97
CA THR A 252 -26.91 35.72 20.26
C THR A 252 -27.01 36.92 19.33
N PRO A 253 -27.27 36.71 18.00
CA PRO A 253 -27.42 37.83 17.08
C PRO A 253 -28.49 38.80 17.67
N PRO A 254 -28.24 40.13 17.70
CA PRO A 254 -29.21 41.07 18.20
C PRO A 254 -30.44 41.04 17.30
N VAL A 255 -31.56 40.51 17.81
CA VAL A 255 -32.85 40.72 17.19
C VAL A 255 -33.19 42.18 17.51
N ILE A 256 -33.16 42.98 16.46
CA ILE A 256 -33.28 44.43 16.43
C ILE A 256 -34.37 44.94 17.38
N TYR A 257 -34.03 46.06 18.11
CA TYR A 257 -34.90 46.96 18.82
C TYR A 257 -35.39 46.59 20.25
N SER A 258 -34.53 46.66 21.24
CA SER A 258 -34.85 47.37 22.48
C SER A 258 -33.61 47.60 23.37
N THR A 259 -33.47 48.81 23.88
CA THR A 259 -32.37 49.37 24.67
C THR A 259 -32.22 48.80 26.09
N LYS A 260 -32.79 47.62 26.41
CA LYS A 260 -32.78 47.00 27.76
C LYS A 260 -32.39 45.52 27.80
N ARG A 261 -31.88 44.93 26.75
CA ARG A 261 -31.35 43.57 26.82
C ARG A 261 -29.84 43.59 26.67
N ARG A 262 -29.12 43.36 27.79
CA ARG A 262 -27.73 42.94 27.76
C ARG A 262 -27.62 41.74 26.85
N GLU A 263 -26.70 41.76 25.88
CA GLU A 263 -26.35 40.61 25.08
C GLU A 263 -26.06 39.46 26.04
N LYS A 264 -26.86 38.39 25.95
CA LYS A 264 -26.65 37.22 26.80
C LYS A 264 -25.58 36.38 26.16
N LEU A 265 -24.43 36.27 26.81
CA LEU A 265 -23.37 35.34 26.47
C LEU A 265 -23.92 33.91 26.57
N ILE A 266 -23.71 33.14 25.53
CA ILE A 266 -24.02 31.72 25.46
C ILE A 266 -22.78 30.92 25.13
N PHE A 267 -22.69 29.72 25.63
CA PHE A 267 -21.59 28.81 25.34
C PHE A 267 -22.14 27.60 24.59
N MET A 268 -21.55 27.29 23.44
CA MET A 268 -21.91 26.11 22.67
C MET A 268 -21.42 24.87 23.40
N ALA A 269 -22.28 23.88 23.51
CA ALA A 269 -21.96 22.56 24.04
C ALA A 269 -22.47 21.47 23.11
N GLU A 270 -21.76 20.34 23.12
CA GLU A 270 -22.14 19.16 22.37
C GLU A 270 -22.34 17.98 23.30
N ALA A 271 -23.40 17.20 23.07
CA ALA A 271 -23.64 15.93 23.74
C ALA A 271 -23.71 14.79 22.73
N ILE A 272 -23.08 13.68 23.06
CA ILE A 272 -23.14 12.43 22.30
C ILE A 272 -24.34 11.64 22.78
N PRO A 273 -25.35 11.33 21.94
CA PRO A 273 -26.45 10.48 22.25
C PRO A 273 -26.03 9.00 22.38
N ALA A 274 -26.86 8.21 23.07
CA ALA A 274 -26.64 6.74 23.07
C ALA A 274 -26.63 6.18 21.64
N LEU A 275 -25.61 5.41 21.27
CA LEU A 275 -25.36 4.96 19.91
C LEU A 275 -26.55 4.25 19.25
N GLN A 276 -27.31 3.45 20.02
CA GLN A 276 -28.46 2.73 19.52
C GLN A 276 -29.60 3.66 19.06
N GLN A 277 -29.65 4.89 19.58
CA GLN A 277 -30.68 5.89 19.29
C GLN A 277 -30.17 6.94 18.28
N ALA A 278 -28.85 7.16 18.20
CA ALA A 278 -28.23 8.13 17.31
C ALA A 278 -28.64 7.94 15.84
N GLY A 279 -28.62 6.69 15.34
CA GLY A 279 -29.00 6.39 13.96
C GLY A 279 -30.45 6.72 13.56
N ARG A 280 -31.32 6.97 14.52
CA ARG A 280 -32.73 7.37 14.29
C ARG A 280 -32.90 8.88 14.22
N MET A 281 -31.93 9.65 14.71
CA MET A 281 -31.97 11.11 14.73
C MET A 281 -31.76 11.66 13.32
N LYS A 282 -32.50 12.71 12.98
CA LYS A 282 -32.35 13.44 11.73
C LYS A 282 -31.50 14.69 11.97
N ILE A 283 -30.53 14.95 11.10
CA ILE A 283 -29.69 16.15 11.19
C ILE A 283 -30.55 17.40 11.07
N GLY A 284 -30.32 18.40 11.95
CA GLY A 284 -31.10 19.62 12.06
C GLY A 284 -32.38 19.46 12.87
N GLN A 285 -32.67 18.28 13.43
CA GLN A 285 -33.82 18.07 14.29
C GLN A 285 -33.67 18.89 15.59
N PRO A 286 -34.67 19.68 16.03
CA PRO A 286 -34.61 20.41 17.28
C PRO A 286 -34.67 19.47 18.49
N PHE A 287 -33.95 19.84 19.54
CA PHE A 287 -33.90 19.13 20.81
C PHE A 287 -33.97 20.12 21.99
N ASP A 288 -34.68 19.72 23.00
CA ASP A 288 -34.58 20.32 24.34
C ASP A 288 -33.65 19.46 25.20
N VAL A 289 -32.69 20.11 25.86
CA VAL A 289 -31.64 19.46 26.65
C VAL A 289 -31.83 19.77 28.13
N GLU A 290 -31.93 18.72 28.95
CA GLU A 290 -31.98 18.80 30.40
C GLU A 290 -30.81 18.04 31.02
N ILE A 291 -30.19 18.60 32.05
CA ILE A 291 -29.18 17.89 32.83
C ILE A 291 -29.89 16.86 33.73
N ILE A 292 -29.33 15.66 33.79
CA ILE A 292 -29.73 14.66 34.77
C ILE A 292 -28.92 15.00 36.02
N GLY A 293 -29.55 15.64 37.04
CA GLY A 293 -28.87 15.89 38.31
C GLY A 293 -28.59 14.56 39.00
N ASP A 294 -27.38 14.40 39.54
CA ASP A 294 -27.16 13.46 40.63
C ASP A 294 -27.95 14.00 41.83
N GLU A 295 -29.05 13.30 42.23
CA GLU A 295 -29.69 13.49 43.54
C GLU A 295 -28.75 13.03 44.65
#